data_05808f369feba88538b6a81d85fc5d61
#
_entry.id   05808f369feba88538b6a81d85fc5d61
#
_cell.length_a   1.000
_cell.length_b   1.000
_cell.length_c   1.000
_cell.angle_alpha   90.00
_cell.angle_beta   90.00
_cell.angle_gamma   90.00
#
_symmetry.space_group_name_H-M   'P 1'
#
loop_
_entity.id
_entity.type
_entity.pdbx_description
1 polymer ?
#
loop_
_entity_poly.entity_id
_entity_poly.type
_entity_poly.pdbx_seq_one_letter_code
_entity_poly.pdbx_strand_id
1 'polypeptide(L)'
;EFRAIKGPKRDAFAVIESNNYFSDDKWRELQGIESVNPLYVVKQFTDAYKKDEFTVKQFAKFVKLDEVQAKMMLMNLALNGFIIYESYRETAIVKQKLYDYILSKTKKIDYDALRFISATKGEANIVLNTSDMNLQMNGIKTFTLSDTHNVVIRPKNGAIRMQKNRNFEFDGDIMAGLFTLSGMNCKFSYDNFSLELPTVDSLNFFVHLFEDTTKFVMIQTPIQNLQCKLIIDAPDNKSSRKKLPDYPILSSMKDSYVYYDQTN
;
A
#
# COMPACT_ATOMS: atom_id res chain seq x y z
N GLU A 1 6.19 -3.90 -8.03
CA GLU A 1 7.36 -4.70 -7.66
C GLU A 1 6.90 -5.98 -6.97
N PHE A 2 7.46 -7.14 -7.35
CA PHE A 2 7.13 -8.42 -6.73
C PHE A 2 8.32 -8.93 -5.97
N ARG A 3 8.11 -9.33 -4.72
CA ARG A 3 9.11 -10.02 -3.91
C ARG A 3 8.55 -11.35 -3.46
N ALA A 4 9.19 -12.45 -3.86
CA ALA A 4 8.94 -13.75 -3.29
C ALA A 4 9.75 -13.88 -2.00
N ILE A 5 9.07 -14.11 -0.89
CA ILE A 5 9.71 -14.40 0.39
C ILE A 5 9.53 -15.90 0.65
N LYS A 6 10.63 -16.64 0.77
CA LYS A 6 10.56 -18.04 1.22
C LYS A 6 10.14 -18.05 2.68
N GLY A 7 8.90 -18.38 2.95
CA GLY A 7 8.40 -18.67 4.28
C GLY A 7 8.76 -20.08 4.76
N PRO A 8 8.43 -20.42 6.01
CA PRO A 8 8.64 -21.78 6.53
C PRO A 8 7.87 -22.79 5.69
N LYS A 9 8.49 -23.84 5.35
CA LYS A 9 8.30 -25.04 4.49
C LYS A 9 6.95 -25.36 3.82
N ARG A 10 5.84 -24.62 3.98
CA ARG A 10 4.51 -24.99 3.43
C ARG A 10 3.69 -23.86 2.83
N ASP A 11 3.98 -22.61 3.13
CA ASP A 11 3.20 -21.46 2.64
C ASP A 11 4.05 -20.62 1.69
N ALA A 12 3.50 -20.31 0.53
CA ALA A 12 4.12 -19.38 -0.40
C ALA A 12 3.68 -17.95 -0.03
N PHE A 13 4.64 -17.08 0.24
CA PHE A 13 4.40 -15.67 0.50
C PHE A 13 4.87 -14.80 -0.65
N ALA A 14 4.08 -13.80 -0.98
CA ALA A 14 4.47 -12.75 -1.93
C ALA A 14 4.06 -11.39 -1.38
N VAL A 15 4.92 -10.40 -1.58
CA VAL A 15 4.63 -9.00 -1.29
C VAL A 15 4.55 -8.26 -2.62
N ILE A 16 3.45 -7.55 -2.83
CA ILE A 16 3.17 -6.74 -4.02
C ILE A 16 3.07 -5.30 -3.55
N GLU A 17 3.95 -4.45 -4.05
CA GLU A 17 4.01 -3.03 -3.68
C GLU A 17 4.02 -2.18 -4.94
N SER A 18 3.42 -1.00 -4.89
CA SER A 18 3.64 0.01 -5.93
C SER A 18 5.08 0.52 -5.88
N ASN A 19 5.59 1.05 -7.01
CA ASN A 19 6.96 1.57 -7.06
C ASN A 19 7.20 2.73 -6.09
N ASN A 20 6.16 3.51 -5.85
CA ASN A 20 6.21 4.70 -4.99
C ASN A 20 5.71 4.42 -3.57
N TYR A 21 5.56 3.14 -3.19
CA TYR A 21 5.20 2.77 -1.83
C TYR A 21 6.31 3.13 -0.85
N PHE A 22 5.94 3.79 0.26
CA PHE A 22 6.86 4.13 1.34
C PHE A 22 6.41 3.48 2.65
N SER A 23 7.37 3.03 3.46
CA SER A 23 7.13 2.47 4.79
C SER A 23 8.17 3.01 5.77
N ASP A 24 7.70 3.61 6.87
CA ASP A 24 8.56 4.07 7.96
C ASP A 24 9.27 2.90 8.65
N ASP A 25 8.63 1.72 8.74
CA ASP A 25 9.25 0.53 9.31
C ASP A 25 10.41 0.05 8.44
N LYS A 26 10.22 0.04 7.12
CA LYS A 26 11.29 -0.30 6.18
C LYS A 26 12.42 0.72 6.20
N TRP A 27 12.10 1.99 6.37
CA TRP A 27 13.09 3.05 6.55
C TRP A 27 13.97 2.78 7.78
N ARG A 28 13.35 2.45 8.92
CA ARG A 28 14.05 2.12 10.18
C ARG A 28 14.86 0.82 10.06
N GLU A 29 14.30 -0.19 9.41
CA GLU A 29 14.99 -1.46 9.15
C GLU A 29 16.29 -1.24 8.34
N LEU A 30 16.24 -0.43 7.29
CA LEU A 30 17.41 -0.09 6.48
C LEU A 30 18.47 0.70 7.26
N GLN A 31 18.04 1.58 8.14
CA GLN A 31 18.94 2.35 8.99
C GLN A 31 19.62 1.47 10.03
N GLY A 32 18.90 0.50 10.61
CA GLY A 32 19.41 -0.36 11.68
C GLY A 32 19.91 0.45 12.86
N ILE A 33 21.15 0.18 13.30
CA ILE A 33 21.84 0.88 14.39
C ILE A 33 22.68 2.09 13.91
N GLU A 34 22.74 2.32 12.60
CA GLU A 34 23.55 3.37 12.02
C GLU A 34 22.98 4.76 12.31
N SER A 35 23.86 5.74 12.51
CA SER A 35 23.47 7.13 12.74
C SER A 35 22.83 7.79 11.51
N VAL A 36 23.19 7.32 10.31
CA VAL A 36 22.73 7.84 9.03
C VAL A 36 22.12 6.70 8.20
N ASN A 37 20.93 6.93 7.65
CA ASN A 37 20.30 5.94 6.78
C ASN A 37 21.13 5.74 5.49
N PRO A 38 21.40 4.49 5.07
CA PRO A 38 22.22 4.19 3.89
C PRO A 38 21.67 4.79 2.59
N LEU A 39 20.38 5.07 2.50
CA LEU A 39 19.80 5.78 1.36
C LEU A 39 20.37 7.21 1.22
N TYR A 40 20.54 7.92 2.34
CA TYR A 40 21.17 9.24 2.33
C TYR A 40 22.65 9.17 1.96
N VAL A 41 23.35 8.14 2.41
CA VAL A 41 24.76 7.95 2.10
C VAL A 41 24.96 7.77 0.59
N VAL A 42 24.14 6.92 -0.04
CA VAL A 42 24.19 6.73 -1.50
C VAL A 42 23.80 8.03 -2.22
N LYS A 43 22.75 8.73 -1.75
CA LYS A 43 22.36 10.02 -2.32
C LYS A 43 23.49 11.05 -2.25
N GLN A 44 24.18 11.17 -1.13
CA GLN A 44 25.34 12.07 -0.98
C GLN A 44 26.44 11.72 -1.98
N PHE A 45 26.70 10.43 -2.20
CA PHE A 45 27.66 9.98 -3.20
C PHE A 45 27.24 10.43 -4.62
N THR A 46 25.99 10.16 -5.03
CA THR A 46 25.50 10.54 -6.36
C THR A 46 25.47 12.05 -6.55
N ASP A 47 25.13 12.81 -5.52
CA ASP A 47 25.16 14.27 -5.55
C ASP A 47 26.59 14.82 -5.72
N ALA A 48 27.58 14.20 -5.06
CA ALA A 48 28.99 14.62 -5.13
C ALA A 48 29.64 14.33 -6.49
N TYR A 49 29.33 13.14 -7.03
CA TYR A 49 29.96 12.68 -8.29
C TYR A 49 29.13 12.92 -9.54
N LYS A 50 27.85 13.33 -9.38
CA LYS A 50 26.88 13.53 -10.47
C LYS A 50 26.70 12.29 -11.35
N LYS A 51 26.71 11.11 -10.73
CA LYS A 51 26.60 9.81 -11.39
C LYS A 51 25.74 8.87 -10.58
N ASP A 52 24.81 8.18 -11.25
CA ASP A 52 23.96 7.16 -10.66
C ASP A 52 24.57 5.74 -10.77
N GLU A 53 25.64 5.59 -11.56
CA GLU A 53 26.39 4.34 -11.71
C GLU A 53 27.81 4.48 -11.15
N PHE A 54 28.22 3.51 -10.32
CA PHE A 54 29.52 3.51 -9.66
C PHE A 54 29.97 2.11 -9.24
N THR A 55 31.28 1.96 -8.99
CA THR A 55 31.82 0.69 -8.48
C THR A 55 31.82 0.64 -6.96
N VAL A 56 31.83 -0.59 -6.41
CA VAL A 56 31.98 -0.82 -4.95
C VAL A 56 33.20 -0.08 -4.41
N LYS A 57 34.34 -0.16 -5.12
CA LYS A 57 35.60 0.51 -4.73
C LYS A 57 35.47 2.03 -4.63
N GLN A 58 34.76 2.67 -5.58
CA GLN A 58 34.52 4.12 -5.53
C GLN A 58 33.66 4.49 -4.33
N PHE A 59 32.61 3.72 -4.08
CA PHE A 59 31.71 3.93 -2.95
C PHE A 59 32.41 3.71 -1.62
N ALA A 60 33.16 2.60 -1.46
CA ALA A 60 33.91 2.27 -0.26
C ALA A 60 34.88 3.41 0.13
N LYS A 61 35.61 3.96 -0.87
CA LYS A 61 36.51 5.11 -0.64
C LYS A 61 35.74 6.35 -0.15
N PHE A 62 34.59 6.63 -0.69
CA PHE A 62 33.77 7.78 -0.31
C PHE A 62 33.21 7.65 1.14
N VAL A 63 32.69 6.48 1.48
CA VAL A 63 32.10 6.23 2.80
C VAL A 63 33.14 5.88 3.87
N LYS A 64 34.40 5.71 3.47
CA LYS A 64 35.53 5.32 4.34
C LYS A 64 35.30 3.96 5.03
N LEU A 65 34.71 3.02 4.31
CA LEU A 65 34.53 1.63 4.69
C LEU A 65 35.47 0.74 3.88
N ASP A 66 35.72 -0.47 4.35
CA ASP A 66 36.32 -1.48 3.49
C ASP A 66 35.37 -1.95 2.38
N GLU A 67 35.92 -2.55 1.32
CA GLU A 67 35.13 -2.95 0.15
C GLU A 67 34.09 -4.01 0.48
N VAL A 68 34.32 -4.87 1.49
CA VAL A 68 33.38 -5.91 1.91
C VAL A 68 32.17 -5.28 2.59
N GLN A 69 32.39 -4.36 3.52
CA GLN A 69 31.31 -3.64 4.20
C GLN A 69 30.49 -2.80 3.22
N ALA A 70 31.15 -2.06 2.31
CA ALA A 70 30.50 -1.28 1.27
C ALA A 70 29.66 -2.17 0.34
N LYS A 71 30.19 -3.33 -0.05
CA LYS A 71 29.48 -4.33 -0.85
C LYS A 71 28.25 -4.86 -0.14
N MET A 72 28.36 -5.20 1.13
CA MET A 72 27.21 -5.67 1.95
C MET A 72 26.10 -4.62 2.02
N MET A 73 26.45 -3.35 2.24
CA MET A 73 25.50 -2.24 2.24
C MET A 73 24.77 -2.13 0.89
N LEU A 74 25.51 -2.14 -0.22
CA LEU A 74 24.96 -2.05 -1.57
C LEU A 74 24.10 -3.27 -1.90
N MET A 75 24.52 -4.47 -1.52
CA MET A 75 23.69 -5.69 -1.71
C MET A 75 22.38 -5.63 -0.91
N ASN A 76 22.40 -5.12 0.32
CA ASN A 76 21.18 -4.92 1.09
C ASN A 76 20.23 -3.93 0.40
N LEU A 77 20.74 -2.82 -0.13
CA LEU A 77 19.93 -1.88 -0.90
C LEU A 77 19.39 -2.49 -2.19
N ALA A 78 20.16 -3.36 -2.86
CA ALA A 78 19.72 -4.07 -4.05
C ALA A 78 18.59 -5.06 -3.74
N LEU A 79 18.73 -5.84 -2.66
CA LEU A 79 17.67 -6.76 -2.20
C LEU A 79 16.36 -6.02 -1.89
N ASN A 80 16.46 -4.78 -1.47
CA ASN A 80 15.32 -3.91 -1.20
C ASN A 80 14.86 -3.09 -2.42
N GLY A 81 15.50 -3.28 -3.58
CA GLY A 81 15.09 -2.70 -4.86
C GLY A 81 15.42 -1.22 -5.04
N PHE A 82 16.34 -0.65 -4.25
CA PHE A 82 16.76 0.75 -4.35
C PHE A 82 17.86 0.98 -5.38
N ILE A 83 18.65 -0.05 -5.63
CA ILE A 83 19.72 -0.05 -6.64
C ILE A 83 19.64 -1.36 -7.45
N ILE A 84 20.29 -1.38 -8.61
CA ILE A 84 20.67 -2.59 -9.33
C ILE A 84 22.12 -2.87 -8.98
N TYR A 85 22.43 -4.09 -8.57
CA TYR A 85 23.81 -4.50 -8.28
C TYR A 85 24.26 -5.57 -9.26
N GLU A 86 25.29 -5.28 -10.03
CA GLU A 86 25.89 -6.21 -10.98
C GLU A 86 27.12 -6.88 -10.35
N SER A 87 26.94 -8.12 -9.90
CA SER A 87 27.98 -8.84 -9.15
C SER A 87 29.27 -9.08 -9.95
N TYR A 88 29.16 -9.27 -11.27
CA TYR A 88 30.31 -9.54 -12.13
C TYR A 88 31.22 -8.31 -12.31
N ARG A 89 30.62 -7.12 -12.41
CA ARG A 89 31.35 -5.85 -12.58
C ARG A 89 31.59 -5.12 -11.25
N GLU A 90 30.98 -5.63 -10.17
CA GLU A 90 30.95 -4.96 -8.88
C GLU A 90 30.48 -3.50 -8.96
N THR A 91 29.45 -3.27 -9.80
CA THR A 91 28.85 -1.97 -10.02
C THR A 91 27.46 -1.87 -9.43
N ALA A 92 27.10 -0.69 -9.00
CA ALA A 92 25.76 -0.35 -8.51
C ALA A 92 25.18 0.77 -9.39
N ILE A 93 23.88 0.63 -9.74
CA ILE A 93 23.12 1.63 -10.48
C ILE A 93 21.95 2.06 -9.59
N VAL A 94 21.86 3.33 -9.26
CA VAL A 94 20.80 3.88 -8.39
C VAL A 94 19.50 3.98 -9.15
N LYS A 95 18.40 3.51 -8.52
CA LYS A 95 17.06 3.61 -9.07
C LYS A 95 16.35 4.86 -8.54
N GLN A 96 15.40 5.38 -9.34
CA GLN A 96 14.54 6.51 -8.95
C GLN A 96 13.86 6.29 -7.60
N LYS A 97 13.50 5.04 -7.29
CA LYS A 97 12.90 4.64 -6.00
C LYS A 97 13.70 5.13 -4.78
N LEU A 98 15.03 5.21 -4.86
CA LEU A 98 15.87 5.70 -3.75
C LEU A 98 15.57 7.17 -3.45
N TYR A 99 15.50 7.98 -4.48
CA TYR A 99 15.23 9.42 -4.36
C TYR A 99 13.81 9.67 -3.90
N ASP A 100 12.83 8.97 -4.48
CA ASP A 100 11.42 9.07 -4.11
C ASP A 100 11.21 8.67 -2.63
N TYR A 101 11.93 7.63 -2.17
CA TYR A 101 11.83 7.18 -0.78
C TYR A 101 12.33 8.23 0.22
N ILE A 102 13.42 8.91 -0.10
CA ILE A 102 13.96 10.03 0.69
C ILE A 102 12.99 11.22 0.70
N LEU A 103 12.42 11.55 -0.46
CA LEU A 103 11.45 12.65 -0.59
C LEU A 103 10.15 12.33 0.16
N SER A 104 9.70 11.08 0.14
CA SER A 104 8.55 10.60 0.91
C SER A 104 8.80 10.73 2.42
N LYS A 105 9.97 10.29 2.91
CA LYS A 105 10.36 10.44 4.32
C LYS A 105 10.33 11.88 4.79
N THR A 106 10.75 12.80 3.94
CA THR A 106 10.75 14.24 4.23
C THR A 106 9.41 14.91 3.93
N LYS A 107 8.38 14.15 3.58
CA LYS A 107 7.03 14.62 3.22
C LYS A 107 7.01 15.64 2.07
N LYS A 108 8.00 15.59 1.19
CA LYS A 108 8.09 16.49 0.02
C LYS A 108 7.24 16.02 -1.15
N ILE A 109 7.06 14.72 -1.29
CA ILE A 109 6.17 14.12 -2.29
C ILE A 109 5.15 13.22 -1.62
N ASP A 110 4.02 13.03 -2.30
CA ASP A 110 3.06 12.00 -1.97
C ASP A 110 3.59 10.62 -2.40
N TYR A 111 3.10 9.54 -1.77
CA TYR A 111 3.48 8.18 -2.11
C TYR A 111 2.26 7.27 -2.14
N ASP A 112 2.39 6.12 -2.80
CA ASP A 112 1.31 5.16 -2.93
C ASP A 112 1.09 4.36 -1.65
N ALA A 113 -0.17 4.08 -1.36
CA ALA A 113 -0.57 3.21 -0.25
C ALA A 113 -0.76 1.74 -0.68
N LEU A 114 -0.55 1.40 -1.97
CA LEU A 114 -0.82 0.06 -2.48
C LEU A 114 0.28 -0.93 -2.07
N ARG A 115 -0.08 -1.77 -1.09
CA ARG A 115 0.73 -2.89 -0.65
C ARG A 115 -0.16 -4.07 -0.30
N PHE A 116 0.12 -5.23 -0.89
CA PHE A 116 -0.61 -6.46 -0.64
C PHE A 116 0.35 -7.54 -0.15
N ILE A 117 -0.10 -8.32 0.82
CA ILE A 117 0.60 -9.49 1.31
C ILE A 117 -0.25 -10.71 0.97
N SER A 118 0.26 -11.56 0.11
CA SER A 118 -0.38 -12.80 -0.29
C SER A 118 0.26 -13.97 0.43
N ALA A 119 -0.57 -14.87 0.95
CA ALA A 119 -0.15 -16.13 1.56
C ALA A 119 -1.08 -17.25 1.05
N THR A 120 -0.54 -18.21 0.30
CA THR A 120 -1.31 -19.29 -0.31
C THR A 120 -0.76 -20.65 0.06
N LYS A 121 -1.64 -21.68 0.01
CA LYS A 121 -1.30 -23.08 0.20
C LYS A 121 -1.60 -23.84 -1.10
N GLY A 122 -0.56 -24.13 -1.88
CA GLY A 122 -0.67 -24.97 -3.06
C GLY A 122 -1.18 -24.30 -4.33
N GLU A 123 -1.59 -23.04 -4.27
CA GLU A 123 -1.96 -22.24 -5.44
C GLU A 123 -0.98 -21.09 -5.68
N ALA A 124 -1.00 -20.51 -6.87
CA ALA A 124 -0.15 -19.37 -7.20
C ALA A 124 -0.61 -18.12 -6.45
N ASN A 125 0.32 -17.43 -5.79
CA ASN A 125 0.05 -16.14 -5.16
C ASN A 125 -0.41 -15.10 -6.19
N ILE A 126 0.20 -15.14 -7.39
CA ILE A 126 0.00 -14.14 -8.43
C ILE A 126 -0.03 -14.85 -9.79
N VAL A 127 -1.00 -14.50 -10.61
CA VAL A 127 -1.11 -14.93 -12.01
C VAL A 127 -1.23 -13.70 -12.90
N LEU A 128 -0.27 -13.50 -13.78
CA LEU A 128 -0.33 -12.44 -14.78
C LEU A 128 -0.94 -12.98 -16.07
N ASN A 129 -2.07 -12.42 -16.49
CA ASN A 129 -2.61 -12.63 -17.81
C ASN A 129 -1.93 -11.67 -18.80
N THR A 130 -1.12 -12.21 -19.69
CA THR A 130 -0.33 -11.40 -20.64
C THR A 130 -1.16 -10.83 -21.80
N SER A 131 -2.38 -11.33 -22.04
CA SER A 131 -3.25 -10.83 -23.11
C SER A 131 -3.91 -9.49 -22.72
N ASP A 132 -4.34 -9.34 -21.48
CA ASP A 132 -5.00 -8.12 -20.98
C ASP A 132 -4.18 -7.39 -19.92
N MET A 133 -3.01 -7.95 -19.56
CA MET A 133 -2.11 -7.42 -18.52
C MET A 133 -2.77 -7.28 -17.14
N ASN A 134 -3.82 -8.08 -16.88
CA ASN A 134 -4.44 -8.16 -15.58
C ASN A 134 -3.67 -9.10 -14.66
N LEU A 135 -3.61 -8.72 -13.41
CA LEU A 135 -2.92 -9.45 -12.35
C LEU A 135 -3.97 -10.03 -11.40
N GLN A 136 -4.11 -11.34 -11.39
CA GLN A 136 -4.89 -12.04 -10.38
C GLN A 136 -4.00 -12.29 -9.17
N MET A 137 -4.39 -11.75 -8.00
CA MET A 137 -3.72 -11.97 -6.73
C MET A 137 -4.61 -12.82 -5.83
N ASN A 138 -4.04 -13.84 -5.18
CA ASN A 138 -4.75 -14.77 -4.30
C ASN A 138 -4.15 -14.75 -2.90
N GLY A 139 -4.88 -15.25 -1.90
CA GLY A 139 -4.41 -15.39 -0.52
C GLY A 139 -4.17 -14.08 0.22
N ILE A 140 -4.87 -13.00 -0.18
CA ILE A 140 -4.81 -11.70 0.49
C ILE A 140 -5.87 -11.68 1.59
N LYS A 141 -5.44 -11.67 2.86
CA LYS A 141 -6.37 -11.63 3.99
C LYS A 141 -6.96 -10.25 4.20
N THR A 142 -6.07 -9.27 4.29
CA THR A 142 -6.41 -7.85 4.50
C THR A 142 -5.34 -6.97 3.90
N PHE A 143 -5.71 -5.76 3.52
CA PHE A 143 -4.77 -4.70 3.18
C PHE A 143 -5.36 -3.33 3.52
N THR A 144 -4.49 -2.35 3.76
CA THR A 144 -4.86 -0.99 4.14
C THR A 144 -4.62 -0.07 2.97
N LEU A 145 -5.59 0.80 2.67
CA LEU A 145 -5.45 1.89 1.70
C LEU A 145 -5.12 3.23 2.37
N SER A 146 -5.56 3.42 3.61
CA SER A 146 -5.22 4.60 4.41
C SER A 146 -5.18 4.23 5.88
N ASP A 147 -4.02 4.36 6.51
CA ASP A 147 -3.87 4.21 7.95
C ASP A 147 -4.51 5.38 8.70
N THR A 148 -4.37 6.60 8.18
CA THR A 148 -4.88 7.83 8.81
C THR A 148 -6.41 7.86 8.87
N HIS A 149 -7.06 7.41 7.80
CA HIS A 149 -8.52 7.35 7.69
C HIS A 149 -9.09 5.97 8.04
N ASN A 150 -8.24 5.05 8.51
CA ASN A 150 -8.61 3.68 8.88
C ASN A 150 -9.41 2.96 7.76
N VAL A 151 -8.89 3.02 6.52
CA VAL A 151 -9.51 2.33 5.39
C VAL A 151 -8.81 1.00 5.17
N VAL A 152 -9.47 -0.07 5.61
CA VAL A 152 -8.98 -1.46 5.55
C VAL A 152 -9.95 -2.32 4.73
N ILE A 153 -9.39 -3.13 3.84
CA ILE A 153 -10.15 -4.02 2.97
C ILE A 153 -9.83 -5.47 3.32
N ARG A 154 -10.89 -6.29 3.35
CA ARG A 154 -10.82 -7.74 3.51
C ARG A 154 -11.52 -8.40 2.32
N PRO A 155 -10.77 -8.86 1.29
CA PRO A 155 -11.36 -9.58 0.18
C PRO A 155 -12.01 -10.90 0.64
N LYS A 156 -13.22 -11.19 0.19
CA LYS A 156 -14.04 -12.34 0.64
C LYS A 156 -13.34 -13.68 0.43
N ASN A 157 -12.72 -13.89 -0.71
CA ASN A 157 -12.00 -15.12 -1.05
C ASN A 157 -10.47 -14.91 -1.08
N GLY A 158 -9.99 -13.83 -0.49
CA GLY A 158 -8.57 -13.46 -0.60
C GLY A 158 -8.12 -13.12 -2.02
N ALA A 159 -9.06 -12.86 -2.94
CA ALA A 159 -8.79 -12.65 -4.35
C ALA A 159 -8.98 -11.18 -4.75
N ILE A 160 -8.02 -10.66 -5.51
CA ILE A 160 -8.06 -9.30 -6.08
C ILE A 160 -7.63 -9.39 -7.54
N ARG A 161 -8.36 -8.73 -8.43
CA ARG A 161 -8.02 -8.58 -9.82
C ARG A 161 -7.54 -7.16 -10.09
N MET A 162 -6.23 -6.99 -10.29
CA MET A 162 -5.61 -5.70 -10.56
C MET A 162 -5.38 -5.50 -12.05
N GLN A 163 -5.69 -4.30 -12.53
CA GLN A 163 -5.47 -3.86 -13.90
C GLN A 163 -4.12 -3.14 -14.04
N LYS A 164 -3.67 -2.94 -15.27
CA LYS A 164 -2.40 -2.28 -15.60
C LYS A 164 -2.25 -0.87 -15.00
N ASN A 165 -3.36 -0.12 -14.90
CA ASN A 165 -3.41 1.24 -14.33
C ASN A 165 -3.52 1.29 -12.80
N ARG A 166 -3.30 0.16 -12.11
CA ARG A 166 -3.45 0.01 -10.65
C ARG A 166 -4.89 0.06 -10.13
N ASN A 167 -5.88 0.15 -11.01
CA ASN A 167 -7.25 -0.11 -10.61
C ASN A 167 -7.41 -1.58 -10.25
N PHE A 168 -8.30 -1.90 -9.34
CA PHE A 168 -8.57 -3.29 -9.01
C PHE A 168 -10.03 -3.53 -8.61
N GLU A 169 -10.42 -4.78 -8.72
CA GLU A 169 -11.75 -5.28 -8.40
C GLU A 169 -11.66 -6.38 -7.34
N PHE A 170 -12.65 -6.43 -6.45
CA PHE A 170 -12.76 -7.46 -5.42
C PHE A 170 -14.20 -7.56 -4.91
N ASP A 171 -14.52 -8.68 -4.26
CA ASP A 171 -15.68 -8.83 -3.38
C ASP A 171 -15.19 -8.83 -1.94
N GLY A 172 -15.89 -8.18 -1.01
CA GLY A 172 -15.45 -8.22 0.37
C GLY A 172 -15.95 -7.12 1.27
N ASP A 173 -15.32 -7.06 2.44
CA ASP A 173 -15.63 -6.09 3.48
C ASP A 173 -14.66 -4.92 3.44
N ILE A 174 -15.20 -3.73 3.68
CA ILE A 174 -14.47 -2.48 3.72
C ILE A 174 -14.78 -1.82 5.06
N MET A 175 -13.77 -1.59 5.85
CA MET A 175 -13.83 -0.71 7.02
C MET A 175 -13.26 0.63 6.62
N ALA A 176 -13.98 1.72 6.86
CA ALA A 176 -13.58 3.07 6.50
C ALA A 176 -14.00 4.07 7.58
N GLY A 177 -13.09 4.43 8.47
CA GLY A 177 -13.39 5.27 9.62
C GLY A 177 -14.46 4.62 10.51
N LEU A 178 -15.64 5.24 10.55
CA LEU A 178 -16.79 4.76 11.31
C LEU A 178 -17.78 3.89 10.51
N PHE A 179 -17.47 3.57 9.25
CA PHE A 179 -18.30 2.75 8.39
C PHE A 179 -17.72 1.35 8.22
N THR A 180 -18.60 0.36 8.15
CA THR A 180 -18.26 -0.98 7.67
C THR A 180 -19.27 -1.37 6.59
N LEU A 181 -18.76 -1.68 5.42
CA LEU A 181 -19.52 -2.04 4.23
C LEU A 181 -19.14 -3.45 3.79
N SER A 182 -20.11 -4.23 3.36
CA SER A 182 -19.88 -5.48 2.65
C SER A 182 -20.49 -5.35 1.26
N GLY A 183 -19.72 -5.71 0.23
CA GLY A 183 -20.20 -5.55 -1.14
C GLY A 183 -19.56 -6.51 -2.12
N MET A 184 -20.19 -6.59 -3.30
CA MET A 184 -19.74 -7.36 -4.44
C MET A 184 -19.40 -6.46 -5.63
N ASN A 185 -18.45 -6.93 -6.46
CA ASN A 185 -17.95 -6.20 -7.61
C ASN A 185 -17.44 -4.80 -7.26
N CYS A 186 -16.83 -4.66 -6.07
CA CYS A 186 -16.23 -3.41 -5.63
C CYS A 186 -15.08 -3.03 -6.56
N LYS A 187 -15.03 -1.77 -6.97
CA LYS A 187 -14.05 -1.25 -7.93
C LYS A 187 -13.24 -0.12 -7.32
N PHE A 188 -11.95 -0.31 -7.26
CA PHE A 188 -11.03 0.74 -6.84
C PHE A 188 -10.53 1.51 -8.05
N SER A 189 -10.63 2.83 -7.98
CA SER A 189 -10.02 3.77 -8.93
C SER A 189 -8.77 4.39 -8.32
N TYR A 190 -7.62 4.09 -8.89
CA TYR A 190 -6.33 4.59 -8.42
C TYR A 190 -6.20 6.11 -8.57
N ASP A 191 -6.62 6.64 -9.73
CA ASP A 191 -6.48 8.06 -10.03
C ASP A 191 -7.39 8.93 -9.15
N ASN A 192 -8.60 8.45 -8.85
CA ASN A 192 -9.56 9.14 -7.99
C ASN A 192 -9.40 8.81 -6.49
N PHE A 193 -8.57 7.84 -6.17
CA PHE A 193 -8.37 7.27 -4.84
C PHE A 193 -9.70 6.96 -4.13
N SER A 194 -10.55 6.23 -4.83
CA SER A 194 -11.92 5.95 -4.40
C SER A 194 -12.35 4.52 -4.72
N LEU A 195 -13.37 4.05 -4.01
CA LEU A 195 -14.03 2.78 -4.20
C LEU A 195 -15.45 3.02 -4.68
N GLU A 196 -15.89 2.31 -5.72
CA GLU A 196 -17.27 2.22 -6.15
C GLU A 196 -17.83 0.86 -5.74
N LEU A 197 -18.96 0.89 -5.07
CA LEU A 197 -19.68 -0.28 -4.57
C LEU A 197 -21.04 -0.36 -5.28
N PRO A 198 -21.11 -1.05 -6.43
CA PRO A 198 -22.36 -1.15 -7.19
C PRO A 198 -23.41 -2.01 -6.52
N THR A 199 -23.01 -2.87 -5.60
CA THR A 199 -23.90 -3.73 -4.80
C THR A 199 -23.37 -3.77 -3.38
N VAL A 200 -24.15 -3.22 -2.45
CA VAL A 200 -23.84 -3.24 -1.02
C VAL A 200 -24.79 -4.19 -0.32
N ASP A 201 -24.25 -5.24 0.27
CA ASP A 201 -25.01 -6.26 1.00
C ASP A 201 -25.38 -5.76 2.40
N SER A 202 -24.48 -5.02 3.03
CA SER A 202 -24.69 -4.43 4.36
C SER A 202 -23.89 -3.15 4.55
N LEU A 203 -24.47 -2.22 5.28
CA LEU A 203 -23.82 -1.02 5.78
C LEU A 203 -24.08 -0.92 7.27
N ASN A 204 -23.01 -0.89 8.06
CA ASN A 204 -23.07 -0.58 9.48
C ASN A 204 -22.27 0.70 9.71
N PHE A 205 -22.75 1.56 10.58
CA PHE A 205 -22.01 2.74 10.99
C PHE A 205 -22.09 2.96 12.50
N PHE A 206 -21.03 3.52 13.02
CA PHE A 206 -20.88 3.81 14.43
C PHE A 206 -21.14 5.29 14.66
N VAL A 207 -21.92 5.61 15.68
CA VAL A 207 -22.16 6.98 16.13
C VAL A 207 -21.75 7.12 17.58
N HIS A 208 -21.32 8.33 17.94
CA HIS A 208 -21.11 8.66 19.35
C HIS A 208 -22.45 8.75 20.07
N LEU A 209 -22.50 8.25 21.29
CA LEU A 209 -23.66 8.51 22.16
C LEU A 209 -23.69 10.00 22.51
N PHE A 210 -24.89 10.59 22.47
CA PHE A 210 -25.07 11.99 22.82
C PHE A 210 -24.68 12.30 24.28
N GLU A 211 -24.93 11.33 25.19
CA GLU A 211 -24.62 11.47 26.62
C GLU A 211 -23.15 11.18 26.98
N ASP A 212 -22.45 10.42 26.14
CA ASP A 212 -21.05 10.01 26.36
C ASP A 212 -20.32 9.86 25.02
N THR A 213 -19.67 10.92 24.58
CA THR A 213 -18.94 10.94 23.29
C THR A 213 -17.74 10.00 23.24
N THR A 214 -17.37 9.34 24.34
CA THR A 214 -16.32 8.31 24.36
C THR A 214 -16.86 6.93 23.96
N LYS A 215 -18.19 6.75 23.98
CA LYS A 215 -18.84 5.49 23.61
C LYS A 215 -19.41 5.55 22.21
N PHE A 216 -19.21 4.47 21.49
CA PHE A 216 -19.75 4.25 20.15
C PHE A 216 -20.88 3.23 20.19
N VAL A 217 -21.95 3.51 19.49
CA VAL A 217 -23.04 2.58 19.23
C VAL A 217 -23.10 2.30 17.74
N MET A 218 -23.17 1.02 17.40
CA MET A 218 -23.36 0.58 16.02
C MET A 218 -24.84 0.71 15.66
N ILE A 219 -25.13 1.46 14.62
CA ILE A 219 -26.46 1.55 14.04
C ILE A 219 -26.53 0.50 12.92
N GLN A 220 -27.39 -0.47 13.13
CA GLN A 220 -27.76 -1.49 12.15
C GLN A 220 -29.11 -1.12 11.53
N THR A 221 -29.10 -0.21 10.59
CA THR A 221 -30.31 0.10 9.84
C THR A 221 -30.19 -0.51 8.46
N PRO A 222 -31.09 -1.39 8.04
CA PRO A 222 -31.06 -1.96 6.71
C PRO A 222 -31.36 -0.86 5.68
N ILE A 223 -30.35 -0.41 4.99
CA ILE A 223 -30.48 0.50 3.85
C ILE A 223 -30.64 -0.37 2.61
N GLN A 224 -31.79 -0.27 1.97
CA GLN A 224 -32.06 -1.03 0.76
C GLN A 224 -31.57 -0.32 -0.48
N ASN A 225 -31.18 -1.10 -1.49
CA ASN A 225 -30.75 -0.62 -2.81
C ASN A 225 -29.57 0.35 -2.75
N LEU A 226 -28.69 0.17 -1.77
CA LEU A 226 -27.52 1.04 -1.63
C LEU A 226 -26.49 0.74 -2.72
N GLN A 227 -26.18 1.76 -3.50
CA GLN A 227 -25.01 1.84 -4.34
C GLN A 227 -24.23 3.06 -3.89
N CYS A 228 -22.96 2.90 -3.57
CA CYS A 228 -22.22 4.00 -2.99
C CYS A 228 -20.82 4.12 -3.57
N LYS A 229 -20.29 5.32 -3.40
CA LYS A 229 -18.89 5.67 -3.67
C LYS A 229 -18.25 6.12 -2.37
N LEU A 230 -17.11 5.51 -2.05
CA LEU A 230 -16.26 5.89 -0.93
C LEU A 230 -15.01 6.58 -1.48
N ILE A 231 -14.84 7.85 -1.21
CA ILE A 231 -13.61 8.58 -1.51
C ILE A 231 -12.72 8.47 -0.29
N ILE A 232 -11.55 7.84 -0.46
CA ILE A 232 -10.67 7.47 0.64
C ILE A 232 -9.89 8.68 1.16
N ASP A 233 -9.33 9.45 0.23
CA ASP A 233 -8.59 10.69 0.47
C ASP A 233 -8.52 11.49 -0.84
N ALA A 234 -7.97 12.70 -0.81
CA ALA A 234 -7.71 13.47 -2.02
C ALA A 234 -6.75 12.71 -2.96
N PRO A 235 -6.94 12.78 -4.30
CA PRO A 235 -6.11 12.07 -5.27
C PRO A 235 -4.61 12.39 -5.19
N ASP A 236 -4.26 13.58 -4.69
CA ASP A 236 -2.89 14.05 -4.48
C ASP A 236 -2.40 13.87 -3.03
N ASN A 237 -3.14 13.08 -2.23
CA ASN A 237 -2.85 12.82 -0.82
C ASN A 237 -3.01 11.34 -0.44
N LYS A 238 -2.66 10.41 -1.36
CA LYS A 238 -2.81 8.96 -1.15
C LYS A 238 -2.08 8.45 0.09
N SER A 239 -0.98 9.10 0.46
CA SER A 239 -0.21 8.83 1.67
C SER A 239 -0.80 9.44 2.94
N SER A 240 -1.89 10.18 2.83
CA SER A 240 -2.51 10.94 3.94
C SER A 240 -1.52 11.84 4.69
N ARG A 241 -0.50 12.36 4.00
CA ARG A 241 0.52 13.27 4.58
C ARG A 241 -0.06 14.61 4.99
N LYS A 242 -1.09 15.08 4.27
CA LYS A 242 -1.93 16.22 4.65
C LYS A 242 -3.07 15.68 5.50
N LYS A 243 -3.32 16.24 6.65
CA LYS A 243 -4.48 15.87 7.48
C LYS A 243 -5.73 16.54 6.91
N LEU A 244 -6.55 15.78 6.24
CA LEU A 244 -7.82 16.21 5.65
C LEU A 244 -8.96 15.54 6.44
N PRO A 245 -9.56 16.21 7.42
CA PRO A 245 -10.52 15.61 8.36
C PRO A 245 -11.84 15.19 7.72
N ASP A 246 -12.15 15.71 6.53
CA ASP A 246 -13.41 15.41 5.83
C ASP A 246 -13.44 14.00 5.23
N TYR A 247 -12.29 13.34 5.12
CA TYR A 247 -12.19 11.98 4.59
C TYR A 247 -12.24 10.93 5.70
N PRO A 248 -12.73 9.72 5.40
CA PRO A 248 -13.28 9.26 4.12
C PRO A 248 -14.71 9.78 3.88
N ILE A 249 -15.06 10.04 2.63
CA ILE A 249 -16.39 10.53 2.24
C ILE A 249 -17.19 9.38 1.61
N LEU A 250 -18.32 9.04 2.21
CA LEU A 250 -19.27 8.08 1.66
C LEU A 250 -20.46 8.82 1.04
N SER A 251 -20.74 8.55 -0.23
CA SER A 251 -21.87 9.12 -0.95
C SER A 251 -22.70 8.03 -1.61
N SER A 252 -24.04 8.14 -1.54
CA SER A 252 -24.92 7.28 -2.32
C SER A 252 -24.87 7.66 -3.80
N MET A 253 -24.84 6.67 -4.69
CA MET A 253 -24.89 6.85 -6.14
C MET A 253 -26.32 6.77 -6.70
N LYS A 254 -27.28 6.34 -5.88
CA LYS A 254 -28.72 6.23 -6.20
C LYS A 254 -29.54 6.57 -4.98
N ASP A 255 -30.84 6.79 -5.21
CA ASP A 255 -31.80 6.92 -4.13
C ASP A 255 -31.81 5.63 -3.30
N SER A 256 -31.55 5.78 -2.02
CA SER A 256 -31.50 4.69 -1.05
C SER A 256 -32.59 4.89 -0.02
N TYR A 257 -33.18 3.80 0.44
CA TYR A 257 -34.36 3.84 1.30
C TYR A 257 -34.04 3.20 2.65
N VAL A 258 -34.51 3.86 3.70
CA VAL A 258 -34.53 3.33 5.07
C VAL A 258 -35.99 3.15 5.46
N TYR A 259 -36.36 1.93 5.79
CA TYR A 259 -37.71 1.65 6.33
C TYR A 259 -37.64 1.71 7.86
N TYR A 260 -38.34 2.66 8.42
CA TYR A 260 -38.60 2.67 9.86
C TYR A 260 -39.86 1.85 10.12
N ASP A 261 -39.69 0.67 10.70
CA ASP A 261 -40.84 -0.09 11.19
C ASP A 261 -41.32 0.58 12.49
N GLN A 262 -42.39 1.31 12.41
CA GLN A 262 -43.06 1.88 13.58
C GLN A 262 -43.85 0.74 14.25
N THR A 263 -43.18 -0.27 14.75
CA THR A 263 -43.83 -1.18 15.71
C THR A 263 -43.63 -0.63 17.10
N ASN A 264 -44.73 -0.20 17.68
CA ASN A 264 -44.90 0.30 19.04
C ASN A 264 -44.15 -0.49 20.11
#